data_53c50208157f44f3ae3334010104bbd7
#
_entry.id   53c50208157f44f3ae3334010104bbd7
#
_cell.length_a   1.000
_cell.length_b   1.000
_cell.length_c   1.000
_cell.angle_alpha   90.00
_cell.angle_beta   90.00
_cell.angle_gamma   90.00
#
_symmetry.space_group_name_H-M   'P 1'
#
loop_
_entity.id
_entity.type
_entity.pdbx_description
1 polymer ?
#
loop_
_entity_poly.entity_id
_entity_poly.type
_entity_poly.pdbx_seq_one_letter_code
_entity_poly.pdbx_strand_id
1 'polypeptide(L)' 'MSELINILFTPQVQMVLTLIGVIIVFLYLLSILYVIKDARARG' A
#
# COMPACT_ATOMS: atom_id res chain seq x y z
N MET A 1 12.73 -19.04 15.69
CA MET A 1 12.51 -17.61 15.52
C MET A 1 13.45 -16.96 14.53
N SER A 2 14.72 -17.38 14.51
CA SER A 2 15.67 -16.84 13.54
C SER A 2 15.29 -17.18 12.09
N GLU A 3 14.60 -18.27 11.87
CA GLU A 3 14.13 -18.66 10.56
C GLU A 3 13.06 -17.71 10.01
N LEU A 4 12.16 -17.27 10.90
CA LEU A 4 11.12 -16.30 10.52
C LEU A 4 11.75 -14.97 10.13
N ILE A 5 12.77 -14.54 10.85
CA ILE A 5 13.48 -13.31 10.55
C ILE A 5 14.19 -13.43 9.20
N ASN A 6 14.81 -14.60 8.95
CA ASN A 6 15.49 -14.86 7.69
C ASN A 6 14.52 -14.84 6.51
N ILE A 7 13.32 -15.42 6.70
CA ILE A 7 12.28 -15.42 5.67
C ILE A 7 11.81 -14.00 5.38
N LEU A 8 11.67 -13.18 6.43
CA LEU A 8 11.27 -11.79 6.28
C LEU A 8 12.30 -10.95 5.55
N PHE A 9 13.57 -11.35 5.63
CA PHE A 9 14.66 -10.64 4.97
C PHE A 9 15.02 -11.18 3.61
N THR A 10 14.31 -12.20 3.12
CA THR A 10 14.55 -12.70 1.77
C THR A 10 14.09 -11.67 0.74
N PRO A 11 14.81 -11.55 -0.41
CA PRO A 11 14.44 -10.58 -1.45
C PRO A 11 13.02 -10.79 -1.99
N GLN A 12 12.58 -12.04 -2.07
CA GLN A 12 11.24 -12.36 -2.54
C GLN A 12 10.17 -11.78 -1.63
N VAL A 13 10.34 -11.97 -0.32
CA VAL A 13 9.37 -11.45 0.66
C VAL A 13 9.37 -9.93 0.65
N GLN A 14 10.55 -9.33 0.53
CA GLN A 14 10.66 -7.87 0.46
C GLN A 14 9.93 -7.31 -0.77
N MET A 15 10.06 -7.97 -1.90
CA MET A 15 9.37 -7.54 -3.12
C MET A 15 7.85 -7.59 -2.94
N VAL A 16 7.35 -8.68 -2.35
CA VAL A 16 5.91 -8.84 -2.11
C VAL A 16 5.41 -7.77 -1.15
N LEU A 17 6.14 -7.54 -0.07
CA LEU A 17 5.76 -6.52 0.92
C LEU A 17 5.75 -5.12 0.29
N THR A 18 6.74 -4.82 -0.54
CA THR A 18 6.82 -3.53 -1.21
C THR A 18 5.64 -3.35 -2.16
N LEU A 19 5.31 -4.39 -2.93
CA LEU A 19 4.18 -4.34 -3.85
C LEU A 19 2.86 -4.10 -3.10
N ILE A 20 2.66 -4.83 -2.00
CA ILE A 20 1.45 -4.67 -1.19
C ILE A 20 1.38 -3.24 -0.65
N GLY A 21 2.49 -2.73 -0.12
CA GLY A 21 2.55 -1.37 0.40
C GLY A 21 2.23 -0.33 -0.66
N VAL A 22 2.79 -0.48 -1.86
CA VAL A 22 2.54 0.45 -2.96
C VAL A 22 1.07 0.42 -3.36
N ILE A 23 0.48 -0.77 -3.43
CA ILE A 23 -0.94 -0.91 -3.78
C ILE A 23 -1.81 -0.21 -2.73
N ILE A 24 -1.53 -0.43 -1.44
CA ILE A 24 -2.30 0.17 -0.36
C ILE A 24 -2.20 1.70 -0.43
N VAL A 25 -1.00 2.24 -0.60
CA VAL A 25 -0.78 3.68 -0.70
C VAL A 25 -1.52 4.25 -1.91
N PHE A 26 -1.44 3.55 -3.04
CA PHE A 26 -2.11 3.98 -4.26
C PHE A 26 -3.63 4.04 -4.07
N LEU A 27 -4.20 3.00 -3.48
CA LEU A 27 -5.64 2.96 -3.20
C LEU A 27 -6.03 4.07 -2.22
N TYR A 28 -5.20 4.33 -1.23
CA TYR A 28 -5.44 5.38 -0.26
C TYR A 28 -5.48 6.75 -0.93
N LEU A 29 -4.50 7.04 -1.78
CA LEU A 29 -4.46 8.31 -2.49
C LEU A 29 -5.65 8.47 -3.43
N LEU A 30 -6.04 7.41 -4.13
CA LEU A 30 -7.21 7.45 -5.00
C LEU A 30 -8.48 7.72 -4.20
N SER A 31 -8.61 7.11 -3.01
CA SER A 31 -9.75 7.34 -2.13
C SER A 31 -9.85 8.80 -1.73
N ILE A 32 -8.73 9.40 -1.33
CA ILE A 32 -8.70 10.80 -0.93
C ILE A 32 -9.11 11.70 -2.10
N LEU A 33 -8.53 11.46 -3.27
CA LEU A 33 -8.84 12.24 -4.46
C LEU A 33 -10.32 12.11 -4.84
N TYR A 34 -10.87 10.91 -4.69
CA TYR A 34 -12.26 10.67 -5.00
C TYR A 34 -13.18 11.45 -4.07
N VAL A 35 -12.86 11.46 -2.78
CA VAL A 35 -13.64 12.19 -1.77
C VAL A 35 -13.59 13.69 -2.05
N ILE A 36 -12.42 14.23 -2.36
CA ILE A 36 -12.27 15.65 -2.67
C ILE A 36 -13.06 16.02 -3.92
N LYS A 37 -13.01 15.17 -4.94
CA LYS A 37 -13.74 15.42 -6.18
C LYS A 37 -15.25 15.40 -5.94
N ASP A 38 -15.72 14.47 -5.13
CA ASP A 38 -17.14 14.39 -4.79
C ASP A 38 -17.60 15.61 -4.02
N ALA A 39 -16.79 16.06 -3.06
CA ALA A 39 -17.10 17.26 -2.29
C ALA A 39 -17.17 18.50 -3.18
N ARG A 40 -16.28 18.62 -4.16
CA ARG A 40 -16.29 19.74 -5.11
C ARG A 40 -17.49 19.69 -6.04
N ALA A 41 -17.90 18.49 -6.41
CA ALA A 41 -19.05 18.33 -7.30
C ALA A 41 -20.33 18.80 -6.64
N ARG A 42 -20.42 18.70 -5.32
CA ARG A 42 -21.59 19.13 -4.56
C ARG A 42 -21.57 20.63 -4.24
N GLY A 43 -20.37 21.17 -4.16
CA GLY A 43 -20.19 22.57 -3.80
C GLY A 43 -20.26 23.46 -4.99
#